data_b9b7cdbc5f1147d3803ed1785f54c3e9
#
_entry.id   b9b7cdbc5f1147d3803ed1785f54c3e9
#
_cell.length_a   1.000
_cell.length_b   1.000
_cell.length_c   1.000
_cell.angle_alpha   90.00
_cell.angle_beta   90.00
_cell.angle_gamma   90.00
#
_symmetry.space_group_name_H-M   'P 1'
#
loop_
_entity.id
_entity.type
_entity.pdbx_description
1 polymer ?
#
loop_
_entity_poly.entity_id
_entity_poly.type
_entity_poly.pdbx_seq_one_letter_code
_entity_poly.pdbx_strand_id
1 'polypeptide(L)'
;MTPHLSPVYEFGAFRLEVGERRLLCDGRPVPLTAKVFDTLRVLVEHAGRLLTKDELMQSIWPDSVVEENNLNHNVSVLRRALGEQEIGRAHV
;
A
#
# COMPACT_ATOMS: atom_id res chain seq x y z
N MET A 1 15.83 -23.86 10.93
CA MET A 1 14.46 -23.60 10.61
C MET A 1 14.35 -22.57 9.50
N THR A 2 13.40 -22.75 8.67
CA THR A 2 13.24 -21.86 7.55
C THR A 2 12.36 -20.68 7.97
N PRO A 3 12.90 -19.51 7.93
CA PRO A 3 12.08 -18.37 8.25
C PRO A 3 11.04 -18.17 7.18
N HIS A 4 9.96 -17.64 7.59
CA HIS A 4 8.99 -17.20 6.63
C HIS A 4 9.57 -16.04 5.87
N LEU A 5 9.63 -16.21 4.58
CA LEU A 5 10.08 -15.12 3.75
C LEU A 5 8.86 -14.33 3.35
N SER A 6 8.65 -13.25 4.03
CA SER A 6 7.55 -12.38 3.68
C SER A 6 7.83 -11.74 2.34
N PRO A 7 6.79 -11.54 1.54
CA PRO A 7 7.00 -10.92 0.25
C PRO A 7 7.56 -9.51 0.38
N VAL A 8 8.41 -9.17 -0.57
CA VAL A 8 8.91 -7.83 -0.71
C VAL A 8 8.63 -7.40 -2.13
N TYR A 9 7.98 -6.27 -2.29
CA TYR A 9 7.63 -5.76 -3.60
C TYR A 9 8.40 -4.47 -3.84
N GLU A 10 8.94 -4.33 -5.04
CA GLU A 10 9.67 -3.13 -5.41
C GLU A 10 9.01 -2.49 -6.62
N PHE A 11 8.82 -1.20 -6.54
CA PHE A 11 8.23 -0.45 -7.64
C PHE A 11 8.78 0.97 -7.62
N GLY A 12 9.46 1.34 -8.70
CA GLY A 12 10.14 2.63 -8.73
C GLY A 12 11.19 2.69 -7.64
N ALA A 13 11.15 3.73 -6.86
CA ALA A 13 12.07 3.89 -5.73
C ALA A 13 11.53 3.28 -4.46
N PHE A 14 10.38 2.63 -4.53
CA PHE A 14 9.68 2.13 -3.34
C PHE A 14 9.95 0.66 -3.12
N ARG A 15 9.99 0.30 -1.85
CA ARG A 15 10.14 -1.08 -1.43
C ARG A 15 9.11 -1.35 -0.34
N LEU A 16 8.19 -2.25 -0.62
CA LEU A 16 7.14 -2.62 0.33
C LEU A 16 7.55 -3.91 1.01
N GLU A 17 7.87 -3.83 2.29
CA GLU A 17 8.26 -4.99 3.08
C GLU A 17 7.08 -5.43 3.92
N VAL A 18 6.39 -6.47 3.44
CA VAL A 18 5.15 -6.89 4.07
C VAL A 18 5.38 -7.43 5.47
N GLY A 19 6.44 -8.23 5.65
CA GLY A 19 6.72 -8.79 6.96
C GLY A 19 7.04 -7.75 8.01
N GLU A 20 7.73 -6.70 7.61
CA GLU A 20 8.07 -5.61 8.51
C GLU A 20 6.98 -4.56 8.56
N ARG A 21 5.98 -4.68 7.72
CA ARG A 21 4.87 -3.74 7.59
C ARG A 21 5.38 -2.32 7.43
N ARG A 22 6.25 -2.13 6.45
CA ARG A 22 6.78 -0.80 6.20
C ARG A 22 6.99 -0.57 4.72
N LEU A 23 6.95 0.69 4.35
CA LEU A 23 7.23 1.14 3.00
C LEU A 23 8.47 1.99 3.06
N LEU A 24 9.41 1.72 2.16
CA LEU A 24 10.63 2.51 2.06
C LEU A 24 10.68 3.20 0.71
N CYS A 25 11.27 4.37 0.67
CA CYS A 25 11.55 5.07 -0.56
C CYS A 25 13.02 5.43 -0.56
N ASP A 26 13.77 4.85 -1.47
CA ASP A 26 15.22 5.01 -1.52
C ASP A 26 15.86 4.67 -0.17
N GLY A 27 15.32 3.63 0.48
CA GLY A 27 15.84 3.18 1.75
C GLY A 27 15.33 3.93 2.97
N ARG A 28 14.50 4.92 2.77
CA ARG A 28 13.97 5.73 3.87
C ARG A 28 12.53 5.37 4.17
N PRO A 29 12.16 5.26 5.44
CA PRO A 29 10.79 4.91 5.76
C PRO A 29 9.79 5.98 5.33
N VAL A 30 8.67 5.52 4.79
CA VAL A 30 7.55 6.40 4.46
C VAL A 30 6.46 6.06 5.47
N PRO A 31 6.10 6.99 6.35
CA PRO A 31 5.13 6.68 7.39
C PRO A 31 3.74 6.49 6.82
N LEU A 32 3.11 5.38 7.22
CA LEU A 32 1.74 5.07 6.82
C LEU A 32 1.01 4.52 8.03
N THR A 33 -0.27 4.86 8.15
CA THR A 33 -1.07 4.21 9.17
C THR A 33 -1.29 2.75 8.79
N ALA A 34 -1.73 1.95 9.76
CA ALA A 34 -1.91 0.53 9.52
C ALA A 34 -2.88 0.26 8.37
N LYS A 35 -3.99 0.99 8.33
CA LYS A 35 -4.98 0.73 7.29
C LYS A 35 -4.55 1.28 5.93
N VAL A 36 -3.79 2.35 5.91
CA VAL A 36 -3.23 2.85 4.65
C VAL A 36 -2.19 1.85 4.14
N PHE A 37 -1.38 1.31 5.03
CA PHE A 37 -0.43 0.27 4.63
C PHE A 37 -1.16 -0.94 4.07
N ASP A 38 -2.22 -1.39 4.74
CA ASP A 38 -2.98 -2.54 4.26
C ASP A 38 -3.58 -2.27 2.88
N THR A 39 -4.04 -1.05 2.65
CA THR A 39 -4.59 -0.69 1.34
C THR A 39 -3.52 -0.85 0.27
N LEU A 40 -2.33 -0.33 0.53
CA LEU A 40 -1.23 -0.46 -0.42
C LEU A 40 -0.85 -1.92 -0.64
N ARG A 41 -0.75 -2.68 0.44
CA ARG A 41 -0.38 -4.09 0.35
C ARG A 41 -1.35 -4.85 -0.55
N VAL A 42 -2.65 -4.65 -0.33
CA VAL A 42 -3.65 -5.36 -1.13
C VAL A 42 -3.55 -4.96 -2.58
N LEU A 43 -3.37 -3.67 -2.86
CA LEU A 43 -3.26 -3.22 -4.23
C LEU A 43 -2.05 -3.81 -4.92
N VAL A 44 -0.92 -3.86 -4.22
CA VAL A 44 0.30 -4.41 -4.81
C VAL A 44 0.18 -5.91 -5.01
N GLU A 45 -0.39 -6.61 -4.03
CA GLU A 45 -0.55 -8.06 -4.14
C GLU A 45 -1.46 -8.46 -5.28
N HIS A 46 -2.37 -7.59 -5.67
CA HIS A 46 -3.30 -7.87 -6.75
C HIS A 46 -2.97 -7.08 -8.02
N ALA A 47 -1.75 -6.61 -8.11
CA ALA A 47 -1.34 -5.85 -9.29
C ALA A 47 -1.52 -6.71 -10.54
N GLY A 48 -2.11 -6.10 -11.56
CA GLY A 48 -2.37 -6.81 -12.81
C GLY A 48 -3.68 -7.55 -12.84
N ARG A 49 -4.46 -7.54 -11.77
CA ARG A 49 -5.76 -8.19 -11.73
C ARG A 49 -6.82 -7.16 -11.39
N LEU A 50 -8.02 -7.43 -11.89
CA LEU A 50 -9.14 -6.59 -11.54
C LEU A 50 -9.54 -6.84 -10.10
N LEU A 51 -9.76 -5.76 -9.38
CA LEU A 51 -10.16 -5.84 -7.99
C LEU A 51 -11.30 -4.86 -7.80
N THR A 52 -12.46 -5.39 -7.41
CA THR A 52 -13.59 -4.50 -7.19
C THR A 52 -13.38 -3.73 -5.89
N LYS A 53 -14.12 -2.64 -5.79
CA LYS A 53 -14.08 -1.83 -4.59
C LYS A 53 -14.50 -2.64 -3.36
N ASP A 54 -15.52 -3.48 -3.53
CA ASP A 54 -15.98 -4.31 -2.41
C ASP A 54 -14.93 -5.32 -2.00
N GLU A 55 -14.25 -5.92 -2.96
CA GLU A 55 -13.19 -6.87 -2.64
C GLU A 55 -12.06 -6.19 -1.89
N LEU A 56 -11.72 -5.00 -2.33
CA LEU A 56 -10.66 -4.25 -1.68
C LEU A 56 -11.05 -3.88 -0.25
N MET A 57 -12.26 -3.38 -0.08
CA MET A 57 -12.73 -3.01 1.25
C MET A 57 -12.79 -4.20 2.18
N GLN A 58 -13.21 -5.35 1.66
CA GLN A 58 -13.30 -6.54 2.48
C GLN A 58 -11.92 -7.07 2.88
N SER A 59 -10.94 -6.87 2.01
CA SER A 59 -9.57 -7.28 2.32
C SER A 59 -8.95 -6.41 3.41
N ILE A 60 -9.31 -5.14 3.44
CA ILE A 60 -8.73 -4.21 4.41
C ILE A 60 -9.48 -4.24 5.72
N TRP A 61 -10.79 -4.38 5.66
CA TRP A 61 -11.65 -4.42 6.86
C TRP A 61 -12.50 -5.68 6.85
N PRO A 62 -11.88 -6.86 7.07
CA PRO A 62 -12.64 -8.11 6.94
C PRO A 62 -13.70 -8.29 8.02
N ASP A 63 -13.50 -7.68 9.17
CA ASP A 63 -14.39 -7.88 10.31
C ASP A 63 -15.31 -6.70 10.56
N SER A 64 -15.34 -5.75 9.65
CA SER A 64 -16.09 -4.52 9.87
C SER A 64 -16.79 -4.08 8.60
N VAL A 65 -17.89 -3.39 8.78
CA VAL A 65 -18.54 -2.71 7.67
C VAL A 65 -18.18 -1.24 7.80
N VAL A 66 -17.48 -0.72 6.82
CA VAL A 66 -17.06 0.67 6.83
C VAL A 66 -17.58 1.36 5.58
N GLU A 67 -17.64 2.66 5.65
CA GLU A 67 -18.09 3.43 4.51
C GLU A 67 -17.00 3.54 3.47
N GLU A 68 -17.42 3.66 2.23
CA GLU A 68 -16.50 3.78 1.12
C GLU A 68 -15.56 4.97 1.27
N ASN A 69 -15.99 6.00 2.00
CA ASN A 69 -15.15 7.16 2.23
C ASN A 69 -13.83 6.81 2.91
N ASN A 70 -13.83 5.76 3.73
CA ASN A 70 -12.60 5.33 4.37
C ASN A 70 -11.60 4.83 3.34
N LEU A 71 -12.08 4.09 2.36
CA LEU A 71 -11.20 3.62 1.30
C LEU A 71 -10.70 4.79 0.46
N ASN A 72 -11.60 5.71 0.12
CA ASN A 72 -11.21 6.86 -0.67
C ASN A 72 -10.15 7.69 0.05
N HIS A 73 -10.30 7.83 1.35
CA HIS A 73 -9.31 8.55 2.14
C HIS A 73 -7.95 7.86 2.09
N ASN A 74 -7.94 6.55 2.27
CA ASN A 74 -6.69 5.80 2.25
C ASN A 74 -6.01 5.90 0.89
N VAL A 75 -6.78 5.81 -0.18
CA VAL A 75 -6.23 5.93 -1.52
C VAL A 75 -5.65 7.32 -1.73
N SER A 76 -6.33 8.34 -1.23
CA SER A 76 -5.82 9.71 -1.35
C SER A 76 -4.51 9.89 -0.60
N VAL A 77 -4.43 9.32 0.59
CA VAL A 77 -3.19 9.39 1.37
C VAL A 77 -2.06 8.70 0.62
N LEU A 78 -2.35 7.53 0.04
CA LEU A 78 -1.34 6.81 -0.73
C LEU A 78 -0.88 7.59 -1.94
N ARG A 79 -1.82 8.16 -2.67
CA ARG A 79 -1.44 8.95 -3.84
C ARG A 79 -0.51 10.09 -3.45
N ARG A 80 -0.82 10.73 -2.34
CA ARG A 80 0.03 11.83 -1.89
C ARG A 80 1.39 11.31 -1.47
N ALA A 81 1.42 10.24 -0.68
CA ALA A 81 2.69 9.71 -0.18
C ALA A 81 3.58 9.25 -1.32
N LEU A 82 3.02 8.51 -2.27
CA LEU A 82 3.79 7.99 -3.38
C LEU A 82 4.15 9.09 -4.37
N GLY A 83 3.21 10.00 -4.60
CA GLY A 83 3.46 11.09 -5.54
C GLY A 83 4.49 12.08 -5.03
N GLU A 84 4.42 12.39 -3.76
CA GLU A 84 5.35 13.35 -3.19
C GLU A 84 6.78 12.83 -3.23
N GLN A 85 6.94 11.53 -3.00
CA GLN A 85 8.27 10.95 -3.01
C GLN A 85 8.88 10.94 -4.39
N GLU A 86 8.05 10.98 -5.42
CA GLU A 86 8.53 10.92 -6.78
C GLU A 86 8.47 12.22 -7.53
N ILE A 87 8.03 13.26 -6.85
CA ILE A 87 7.73 14.50 -7.54
C ILE A 87 8.96 15.11 -8.20
N GLY A 88 10.11 14.86 -7.63
CA GLY A 88 11.34 15.45 -8.16
C GLY A 88 11.78 14.87 -9.47
N ARG A 89 11.28 13.68 -9.82
CA ARG A 89 11.73 13.04 -11.04
C ARG A 89 10.60 12.61 -11.94
N ALA A 90 9.43 12.41 -11.39
CA ALA A 90 8.29 12.02 -12.19
C ALA A 90 7.53 13.22 -12.68
N HIS A 91 8.08 14.33 -12.49
CA HIS A 91 7.42 15.55 -12.83
C HIS A 91 7.29 15.70 -14.32
N VAL A 92 6.15 16.01 -14.73
CA VAL A 92 5.88 16.21 -16.13
C VAL A 92 5.40 17.61 -16.36
#